data_fd56dcd61f4112ede7d0f351f1460c74
#
_entry.id   fd56dcd61f4112ede7d0f351f1460c74
#
_cell.length_a   1.000
_cell.length_b   1.000
_cell.length_c   1.000
_cell.angle_alpha   90.00
_cell.angle_beta   90.00
_cell.angle_gamma   90.00
#
_symmetry.space_group_name_H-M   'P 1'
#
loop_
_entity.id
_entity.type
_entity.pdbx_description
1 polymer ?
#
loop_
_entity_poly.entity_id
_entity_poly.type
_entity_poly.pdbx_seq_one_letter_code
_entity_poly.pdbx_strand_id
1 'polypeptide(L)'
;MIKRLLDFLDKSPVNFLAVKNIVNELELNGFHRIDPSMPLPELKAGDKLYVTKNDSSVYAFRIGRQPIADKGFHMICAHSDSPTFRVKPNAEMLTEGGMVRLNTEVYGGPIMSTWMDRPLTLAGRVIVRGEDVMAPETMLIHVKRPLLQITNLAIHFNRQVNDGVKLSKQKDMLPLLGQITNTLEAGNLLINVILEELNKERHVSKEDILDFDLYLADATPACTYGVHNEMISSGRLDDLSMCFAGLEALLAAKDSDTTQVLAIFDNEETGSQTKQGAASPFLAFMLKRIALAQSNTEEAYYQAVERAFMISADNAHAWHPNYPEKYDPTNHPVLGGGPAIKFNAAQKYASDAVSAAIFAGICQKAGVPCQKFVNHSDVAGGSTLGNILASSIPLKGVDMGNAILAMHSCRETGSTKDHEYCVKAFTEFYNL
;
A
#
# COMPACT_ATOMS: atom_id res chain seq x y z
N MET A 1 8.40 -16.47 7.79
CA MET A 1 7.66 -15.67 6.81
C MET A 1 6.54 -14.88 7.50
N ILE A 2 5.48 -15.45 8.06
CA ILE A 2 4.34 -14.71 8.66
C ILE A 2 4.75 -13.68 9.72
N LYS A 3 5.64 -14.03 10.66
CA LYS A 3 6.11 -13.07 11.66
C LYS A 3 6.72 -11.81 11.03
N ARG A 4 7.47 -11.92 9.93
CA ARG A 4 8.03 -10.78 9.21
C ARG A 4 6.93 -9.90 8.59
N LEU A 5 5.87 -10.51 8.05
CA LEU A 5 4.71 -9.77 7.55
C LEU A 5 4.03 -8.99 8.68
N LEU A 6 3.74 -9.63 9.82
CA LEU A 6 3.11 -8.96 10.96
C LEU A 6 3.98 -7.80 11.48
N ASP A 7 5.29 -8.04 11.64
CA ASP A 7 6.25 -7.00 12.05
C ASP A 7 6.31 -5.83 11.04
N PHE A 8 6.20 -6.12 9.73
CA PHE A 8 6.15 -5.10 8.68
C PHE A 8 4.86 -4.28 8.75
N LEU A 9 3.70 -4.93 8.90
CA LEU A 9 2.40 -4.27 9.03
C LEU A 9 2.35 -3.34 10.25
N ASP A 10 2.87 -3.78 11.40
CA ASP A 10 2.92 -2.99 12.63
C ASP A 10 3.84 -1.77 12.53
N LYS A 11 4.94 -1.89 11.79
CA LYS A 11 5.88 -0.80 11.53
C LYS A 11 5.42 0.15 10.43
N SER A 12 4.39 -0.22 9.67
CA SER A 12 3.91 0.47 8.46
C SER A 12 2.47 0.97 8.63
N PRO A 13 2.17 1.82 9.63
CA PRO A 13 0.81 2.31 9.88
C PRO A 13 0.27 3.21 8.76
N VAL A 14 1.13 3.77 7.92
CA VAL A 14 0.79 4.64 6.78
C VAL A 14 1.81 4.47 5.66
N ASN A 15 1.48 4.92 4.45
CA ASN A 15 2.29 4.82 3.23
C ASN A 15 3.74 5.29 3.39
N PHE A 16 4.00 6.45 4.03
CA PHE A 16 5.37 6.98 4.24
C PHE A 16 6.25 6.00 5.03
N LEU A 17 5.68 5.42 6.10
CA LEU A 17 6.40 4.47 6.94
C LEU A 17 6.53 3.10 6.24
N ALA A 18 5.54 2.69 5.44
CA ALA A 18 5.64 1.49 4.61
C ALA A 18 6.80 1.60 3.64
N VAL A 19 6.88 2.70 2.88
CA VAL A 19 7.99 2.96 1.94
C VAL A 19 9.33 3.05 2.67
N LYS A 20 9.40 3.73 3.82
CA LYS A 20 10.63 3.78 4.64
C LYS A 20 11.11 2.40 5.04
N ASN A 21 10.20 1.52 5.47
CA ASN A 21 10.55 0.15 5.86
C ASN A 21 10.99 -0.70 4.67
N ILE A 22 10.35 -0.53 3.51
CA ILE A 22 10.75 -1.19 2.26
C ILE A 22 12.15 -0.72 1.83
N VAL A 23 12.40 0.59 1.87
CA VAL A 23 13.72 1.16 1.55
C VAL A 23 14.81 0.62 2.48
N ASN A 24 14.54 0.54 3.78
CA ASN A 24 15.48 -0.04 4.75
C ASN A 24 15.84 -1.49 4.39
N GLU A 25 14.86 -2.33 4.04
CA GLU A 25 15.10 -3.72 3.62
C GLU A 25 15.87 -3.77 2.29
N LEU A 26 15.57 -2.89 1.33
CA LEU A 26 16.32 -2.79 0.07
C LEU A 26 17.78 -2.43 0.31
N GLU A 27 18.06 -1.40 1.12
CA GLU A 27 19.42 -0.96 1.45
C GLU A 27 20.22 -2.04 2.17
N LEU A 28 19.61 -2.73 3.15
CA LEU A 28 20.22 -3.87 3.85
C LEU A 28 20.60 -5.02 2.90
N ASN A 29 19.93 -5.11 1.74
CA ASN A 29 20.19 -6.13 0.72
C ASN A 29 20.98 -5.59 -0.49
N GLY A 30 21.64 -4.45 -0.32
CA GLY A 30 22.59 -3.89 -1.30
C GLY A 30 21.96 -3.15 -2.47
N PHE A 31 20.72 -2.68 -2.33
CA PHE A 31 20.13 -1.73 -3.27
C PHE A 31 20.62 -0.31 -2.95
N HIS A 32 20.96 0.45 -3.97
CA HIS A 32 21.47 1.81 -3.85
C HIS A 32 20.46 2.82 -4.38
N ARG A 33 20.27 3.90 -3.64
CA ARG A 33 19.41 5.01 -4.07
C ARG A 33 20.00 5.73 -5.26
N ILE A 34 19.17 5.99 -6.27
CA ILE A 34 19.50 6.88 -7.38
C ILE A 34 18.72 8.19 -7.25
N ASP A 35 19.35 9.30 -7.60
CA ASP A 35 18.71 10.59 -7.71
C ASP A 35 18.12 10.74 -9.12
N PRO A 36 16.78 10.84 -9.27
CA PRO A 36 16.17 10.94 -10.58
C PRO A 36 16.48 12.27 -11.31
N SER A 37 17.00 13.28 -10.62
CA SER A 37 17.44 14.54 -11.22
C SER A 37 18.83 14.45 -11.87
N MET A 38 19.60 13.41 -11.53
CA MET A 38 20.95 13.19 -12.04
C MET A 38 20.96 12.14 -13.17
N PRO A 39 21.96 12.14 -14.07
CA PRO A 39 22.17 11.05 -15.01
C PRO A 39 22.29 9.71 -14.30
N LEU A 40 21.77 8.64 -14.91
CA LEU A 40 21.98 7.29 -14.38
C LEU A 40 23.47 6.92 -14.50
N PRO A 41 24.01 6.17 -13.52
CA PRO A 41 25.34 5.59 -13.65
C PRO A 41 25.38 4.57 -14.81
N GLU A 42 26.56 4.16 -15.23
CA GLU A 42 26.73 2.99 -16.08
C GLU A 42 26.12 1.77 -15.39
N LEU A 43 25.20 1.07 -16.07
CA LEU A 43 24.46 -0.07 -15.52
C LEU A 43 25.13 -1.38 -15.90
N LYS A 44 25.39 -2.23 -14.91
CA LYS A 44 25.95 -3.57 -15.06
C LYS A 44 24.93 -4.64 -14.62
N ALA A 45 25.06 -5.83 -15.19
CA ALA A 45 24.28 -6.98 -14.76
C ALA A 45 24.40 -7.20 -13.25
N GLY A 46 23.27 -7.38 -12.59
CA GLY A 46 23.18 -7.57 -11.13
C GLY A 46 23.14 -6.28 -10.31
N ASP A 47 23.32 -5.10 -10.92
CA ASP A 47 23.17 -3.82 -10.20
C ASP A 47 21.79 -3.71 -9.58
N LYS A 48 21.75 -3.28 -8.32
CA LYS A 48 20.56 -3.13 -7.50
C LYS A 48 20.33 -1.66 -7.19
N LEU A 49 19.26 -1.11 -7.75
CA LEU A 49 18.96 0.31 -7.67
C LEU A 49 17.55 0.53 -7.16
N TYR A 50 17.31 1.66 -6.47
CA TYR A 50 15.96 2.09 -6.17
C TYR A 50 15.84 3.61 -6.24
N VAL A 51 14.60 4.07 -6.44
CA VAL A 51 14.21 5.48 -6.39
C VAL A 51 12.88 5.62 -5.66
N THR A 52 12.71 6.71 -4.91
CA THR A 52 11.42 7.06 -4.28
C THR A 52 10.80 8.26 -4.98
N LYS A 53 9.48 8.37 -4.89
CA LYS A 53 8.73 9.57 -5.29
C LYS A 53 7.82 9.98 -4.15
N ASN A 54 7.90 11.25 -3.73
CA ASN A 54 7.11 11.81 -2.62
C ASN A 54 7.31 11.09 -1.27
N ASP A 55 8.35 10.23 -1.13
CA ASP A 55 8.60 9.34 0.00
C ASP A 55 7.43 8.40 0.35
N SER A 56 6.48 8.25 -0.56
CA SER A 56 5.28 7.41 -0.43
C SER A 56 5.14 6.37 -1.54
N SER A 57 6.01 6.40 -2.54
CA SER A 57 6.17 5.35 -3.56
C SER A 57 7.64 4.98 -3.75
N VAL A 58 7.92 3.74 -4.15
CA VAL A 58 9.28 3.23 -4.37
C VAL A 58 9.33 2.30 -5.57
N TYR A 59 10.40 2.44 -6.35
CA TYR A 59 10.67 1.65 -7.54
C TYR A 59 12.06 1.06 -7.41
N ALA A 60 12.16 -0.27 -7.33
CA ALA A 60 13.42 -1.00 -7.20
C ALA A 60 13.69 -1.82 -8.45
N PHE A 61 14.95 -1.86 -8.87
CA PHE A 61 15.40 -2.51 -10.10
C PHE A 61 16.62 -3.39 -9.78
N ARG A 62 16.60 -4.63 -10.26
CA ARG A 62 17.79 -5.45 -10.38
C ARG A 62 18.06 -5.69 -11.84
N ILE A 63 19.20 -5.22 -12.33
CA ILE A 63 19.54 -5.21 -13.76
C ILE A 63 19.82 -6.63 -14.23
N GLY A 64 19.17 -7.04 -15.32
CA GLY A 64 19.34 -8.35 -15.93
C GLY A 64 20.72 -8.57 -16.57
N ARG A 65 21.09 -9.83 -16.79
CA ARG A 65 22.37 -10.21 -17.42
C ARG A 65 22.37 -10.02 -18.92
N GLN A 66 21.20 -10.05 -19.56
CA GLN A 66 21.07 -9.88 -21.00
C GLN A 66 20.59 -8.48 -21.36
N PRO A 67 20.81 -8.03 -22.61
CA PRO A 67 20.29 -6.74 -23.06
C PRO A 67 18.80 -6.62 -22.83
N ILE A 68 18.37 -5.47 -22.31
CA ILE A 68 16.98 -5.22 -21.96
C ILE A 68 16.05 -5.30 -23.19
N ALA A 69 16.56 -4.92 -24.37
CA ALA A 69 15.85 -5.05 -25.63
C ALA A 69 15.48 -6.49 -25.97
N ASP A 70 16.26 -7.48 -25.50
CA ASP A 70 16.05 -8.89 -25.78
C ASP A 70 15.17 -9.59 -24.73
N LYS A 71 15.20 -9.12 -23.48
CA LYS A 71 14.55 -9.80 -22.35
C LYS A 71 13.44 -9.00 -21.69
N GLY A 72 13.43 -7.66 -21.79
CA GLY A 72 12.41 -6.81 -21.19
C GLY A 72 12.47 -6.72 -19.68
N PHE A 73 11.31 -6.55 -19.08
CA PHE A 73 11.14 -6.36 -17.64
C PHE A 73 10.18 -7.39 -17.04
N HIS A 74 10.55 -8.00 -15.93
CA HIS A 74 9.63 -8.71 -15.05
C HIS A 74 9.23 -7.79 -13.91
N MET A 75 7.98 -7.36 -13.90
CA MET A 75 7.50 -6.33 -12.98
C MET A 75 6.45 -6.85 -12.02
N ILE A 76 6.60 -6.56 -10.72
CA ILE A 76 5.54 -6.68 -9.71
C ILE A 76 5.17 -5.27 -9.27
N CYS A 77 3.89 -4.95 -9.35
CA CYS A 77 3.33 -3.65 -9.03
C CYS A 77 2.29 -3.79 -7.92
N ALA A 78 2.35 -2.93 -6.90
CA ALA A 78 1.49 -2.92 -5.73
C ALA A 78 1.29 -1.48 -5.24
N HIS A 79 0.50 -1.23 -4.17
CA HIS A 79 0.34 0.12 -3.62
C HIS A 79 0.57 0.19 -2.11
N SER A 80 1.07 1.35 -1.67
CA SER A 80 1.48 1.59 -0.28
C SER A 80 0.40 2.21 0.60
N ASP A 81 -0.60 2.84 -0.01
CA ASP A 81 -1.70 3.51 0.68
C ASP A 81 -2.81 2.53 1.06
N SER A 82 -3.66 2.95 1.97
CA SER A 82 -4.83 2.19 2.45
C SER A 82 -5.90 3.16 2.93
N PRO A 83 -7.19 2.78 2.93
CA PRO A 83 -8.26 3.65 3.40
C PRO A 83 -8.10 4.03 4.87
N THR A 84 -8.25 5.32 5.17
CA THR A 84 -8.07 5.86 6.51
C THR A 84 -8.73 7.25 6.66
N PHE A 85 -8.31 8.01 7.68
CA PHE A 85 -8.70 9.38 7.93
C PHE A 85 -7.46 10.27 7.99
N ARG A 86 -7.42 11.30 7.13
CA ARG A 86 -6.36 12.32 7.13
C ARG A 86 -6.72 13.46 8.07
N VAL A 87 -5.76 13.90 8.85
CA VAL A 87 -5.89 15.09 9.71
C VAL A 87 -5.83 16.34 8.83
N LYS A 88 -6.80 17.25 8.97
CA LYS A 88 -6.84 18.51 8.22
C LYS A 88 -5.84 19.52 8.80
N PRO A 89 -5.37 20.52 8.01
CA PRO A 89 -4.36 21.48 8.48
C PRO A 89 -4.73 22.21 9.78
N ASN A 90 -5.95 22.72 9.91
CA ASN A 90 -6.48 23.32 11.14
C ASN A 90 -7.31 22.27 11.88
N ALA A 91 -6.62 21.41 12.63
CA ALA A 91 -7.19 20.15 13.09
C ALA A 91 -7.95 20.24 14.40
N GLU A 92 -7.51 21.06 15.37
CA GLU A 92 -8.09 21.02 16.70
C GLU A 92 -9.44 21.72 16.77
N MET A 93 -10.40 21.03 17.37
CA MET A 93 -11.76 21.53 17.59
C MET A 93 -12.09 21.38 19.08
N LEU A 94 -11.98 22.49 19.81
CA LEU A 94 -12.39 22.54 21.21
C LEU A 94 -13.92 22.50 21.33
N THR A 95 -14.41 21.69 22.25
CA THR A 95 -15.83 21.55 22.54
C THR A 95 -16.14 21.90 23.98
N GLU A 96 -17.42 21.98 24.34
CA GLU A 96 -17.87 22.16 25.71
C GLU A 96 -17.27 21.08 26.63
N GLY A 97 -16.95 21.42 27.86
CA GLY A 97 -16.30 20.54 28.82
C GLY A 97 -14.80 20.35 28.60
N GLY A 98 -14.18 21.15 27.71
CA GLY A 98 -12.74 21.11 27.45
C GLY A 98 -12.30 19.92 26.59
N MET A 99 -13.21 19.18 25.97
CA MET A 99 -12.88 18.09 25.08
C MET A 99 -12.34 18.62 23.74
N VAL A 100 -11.28 18.01 23.24
CA VAL A 100 -10.68 18.35 21.95
C VAL A 100 -10.87 17.19 20.98
N ARG A 101 -11.44 17.49 19.82
CA ARG A 101 -11.55 16.57 18.68
C ARG A 101 -10.60 16.99 17.56
N LEU A 102 -10.19 16.06 16.72
CA LEU A 102 -9.50 16.39 15.49
C LEU A 102 -10.48 16.46 14.31
N ASN A 103 -10.34 17.50 13.51
CA ASN A 103 -11.00 17.63 12.23
C ASN A 103 -10.26 16.78 11.21
N THR A 104 -10.93 15.74 10.69
CA THR A 104 -10.38 14.79 9.75
C THR A 104 -11.20 14.74 8.46
N GLU A 105 -10.61 14.23 7.41
CA GLU A 105 -11.30 13.86 6.18
C GLU A 105 -11.03 12.39 5.83
N VAL A 106 -12.01 11.76 5.20
CA VAL A 106 -11.89 10.38 4.76
C VAL A 106 -10.92 10.30 3.58
N TYR A 107 -9.96 9.39 3.66
CA TYR A 107 -9.06 9.01 2.58
C TYR A 107 -9.47 7.64 2.04
N GLY A 108 -9.72 7.52 0.72
CA GLY A 108 -10.21 6.30 0.10
C GLY A 108 -11.65 5.94 0.49
N GLY A 109 -11.94 4.65 0.52
CA GLY A 109 -13.26 4.09 0.80
C GLY A 109 -13.36 3.22 2.07
N PRO A 110 -13.06 3.72 3.30
CA PRO A 110 -13.08 2.88 4.49
C PRO A 110 -14.49 2.45 4.90
N ILE A 111 -14.60 1.27 5.50
CA ILE A 111 -15.81 0.85 6.23
C ILE A 111 -15.83 1.62 7.55
N MET A 112 -16.44 2.81 7.55
CA MET A 112 -16.33 3.81 8.63
C MET A 112 -16.69 3.27 10.01
N SER A 113 -17.72 2.41 10.12
CA SER A 113 -18.17 1.85 11.40
C SER A 113 -17.09 1.01 12.11
N THR A 114 -16.14 0.43 11.36
CA THR A 114 -15.07 -0.39 11.93
C THR A 114 -13.97 0.44 12.61
N TRP A 115 -13.96 1.74 12.40
CA TRP A 115 -13.03 2.69 13.01
C TRP A 115 -13.54 3.25 14.34
N MET A 116 -14.81 2.99 14.66
CA MET A 116 -15.42 3.49 15.89
C MET A 116 -15.11 2.59 17.09
N ASP A 117 -15.10 3.16 18.29
CA ASP A 117 -14.95 2.53 19.60
C ASP A 117 -13.68 1.68 19.77
N ARG A 118 -12.63 2.01 19.04
CA ARG A 118 -11.36 1.31 19.15
C ARG A 118 -10.19 2.26 19.36
N PRO A 119 -9.11 1.78 19.99
CA PRO A 119 -7.93 2.59 20.18
C PRO A 119 -7.27 2.90 18.84
N LEU A 120 -7.10 4.18 18.53
CA LEU A 120 -6.44 4.68 17.33
C LEU A 120 -5.17 5.43 17.71
N THR A 121 -4.28 5.58 16.74
CA THR A 121 -3.05 6.37 16.85
C THR A 121 -2.87 7.27 15.64
N LEU A 122 -1.79 8.07 15.63
CA LEU A 122 -1.36 8.94 14.55
C LEU A 122 0.00 8.50 14.00
N ALA A 123 0.11 8.55 12.68
CA ALA A 123 1.36 8.39 11.99
C ALA A 123 1.39 9.23 10.70
N GLY A 124 2.57 9.52 10.19
CA GLY A 124 2.73 10.26 8.94
C GLY A 124 4.06 10.98 8.86
N ARG A 125 4.06 12.07 8.11
CA ARG A 125 5.22 12.96 7.99
C ARG A 125 4.92 14.35 8.51
N VAL A 126 5.94 14.97 9.06
CA VAL A 126 5.96 16.37 9.47
C VAL A 126 7.04 17.08 8.65
N ILE A 127 6.68 18.22 8.10
CA ILE A 127 7.59 19.05 7.34
C ILE A 127 8.17 20.11 8.26
N VAL A 128 9.47 20.09 8.40
CA VAL A 128 10.17 21.06 9.26
C VAL A 128 11.07 21.96 8.40
N ARG A 129 11.43 23.09 8.97
CA ARG A 129 12.28 24.08 8.30
C ARG A 129 13.62 23.47 7.91
N GLY A 130 13.94 23.56 6.63
CA GLY A 130 15.25 23.25 6.07
C GLY A 130 16.13 24.49 5.92
N GLU A 131 17.29 24.31 5.32
CA GLU A 131 18.21 25.41 5.01
C GLU A 131 17.70 26.33 3.89
N ASP A 132 16.89 25.78 2.97
CA ASP A 132 16.31 26.48 1.83
C ASP A 132 14.78 26.31 1.81
N VAL A 133 14.06 27.35 1.39
CA VAL A 133 12.61 27.33 1.24
C VAL A 133 12.13 26.25 0.27
N MET A 134 12.93 25.96 -0.78
CA MET A 134 12.63 24.92 -1.77
C MET A 134 13.05 23.51 -1.32
N ALA A 135 13.75 23.39 -0.18
CA ALA A 135 14.25 22.14 0.38
C ALA A 135 13.89 22.01 1.87
N PRO A 136 12.59 22.01 2.23
CA PRO A 136 12.19 21.71 3.59
C PRO A 136 12.55 20.26 3.93
N GLU A 137 12.75 19.98 5.21
CA GLU A 137 13.07 18.64 5.67
C GLU A 137 11.80 17.84 6.04
N THR A 138 11.83 16.54 5.77
CA THR A 138 10.77 15.62 6.15
C THR A 138 11.21 14.77 7.33
N MET A 139 10.39 14.74 8.39
CA MET A 139 10.53 13.83 9.52
C MET A 139 9.30 12.93 9.63
N LEU A 140 9.51 11.64 9.89
CA LEU A 140 8.42 10.68 10.03
C LEU A 140 8.08 10.50 11.51
N ILE A 141 6.78 10.45 11.83
CA ILE A 141 6.31 10.15 13.18
C ILE A 141 5.38 8.95 13.20
N HIS A 142 5.44 8.19 14.28
CA HIS A 142 4.51 7.13 14.63
C HIS A 142 4.31 7.12 16.15
N VAL A 143 3.17 7.59 16.59
CA VAL A 143 2.80 7.56 18.02
C VAL A 143 2.44 6.11 18.39
N LYS A 144 3.37 5.41 19.03
CA LYS A 144 3.25 3.96 19.32
C LYS A 144 2.35 3.62 20.52
N ARG A 145 1.41 4.49 20.87
CA ARG A 145 0.42 4.28 21.93
C ARG A 145 -0.97 4.62 21.45
N PRO A 146 -2.03 4.09 22.06
CA PRO A 146 -3.37 4.60 21.88
C PRO A 146 -3.40 6.11 22.19
N LEU A 147 -3.92 6.90 21.27
CA LEU A 147 -3.96 8.36 21.36
C LEU A 147 -5.36 8.90 21.13
N LEU A 148 -6.14 8.28 20.26
CA LEU A 148 -7.39 8.78 19.72
C LEU A 148 -8.49 7.72 19.80
N GLN A 149 -9.74 8.18 19.82
CA GLN A 149 -10.89 7.29 19.65
C GLN A 149 -12.03 8.03 18.95
N ILE A 150 -12.63 7.40 17.93
CA ILE A 150 -13.91 7.82 17.36
C ILE A 150 -15.00 7.12 18.14
N THR A 151 -15.81 7.85 18.89
CA THR A 151 -16.80 7.27 19.80
C THR A 151 -18.17 7.19 19.16
N ASN A 152 -18.84 6.05 19.30
CA ASN A 152 -20.25 5.92 18.97
C ASN A 152 -21.13 6.74 19.92
N LEU A 153 -22.32 7.09 19.44
CA LEU A 153 -23.38 7.56 20.30
C LEU A 153 -23.99 6.36 21.05
N ALA A 154 -24.24 6.53 22.35
CA ALA A 154 -24.82 5.47 23.17
C ALA A 154 -26.19 5.01 22.57
N ILE A 155 -26.44 3.71 22.61
CA ILE A 155 -27.67 3.10 22.04
C ILE A 155 -28.96 3.76 22.56
N HIS A 156 -28.93 4.31 23.78
CA HIS A 156 -30.08 5.01 24.38
C HIS A 156 -30.52 6.24 23.58
N PHE A 157 -29.57 6.88 22.88
CA PHE A 157 -29.80 8.04 22.01
C PHE A 157 -29.89 7.68 20.52
N ASN A 158 -29.59 6.42 20.16
CA ASN A 158 -29.65 5.92 18.78
C ASN A 158 -30.13 4.45 18.77
N ARG A 159 -31.40 4.22 19.07
CA ARG A 159 -31.97 2.87 19.23
C ARG A 159 -32.01 2.06 17.93
N GLN A 160 -31.89 2.74 16.78
CA GLN A 160 -31.91 2.11 15.45
C GLN A 160 -30.49 1.82 14.93
N VAL A 161 -29.44 1.94 15.74
CA VAL A 161 -28.04 1.77 15.31
C VAL A 161 -27.81 0.40 14.64
N ASN A 162 -28.50 -0.64 15.09
CA ASN A 162 -28.37 -1.99 14.54
C ASN A 162 -29.21 -2.24 13.28
N ASP A 163 -30.11 -1.31 12.93
CA ASP A 163 -30.93 -1.38 11.71
C ASP A 163 -30.26 -0.70 10.51
N GLY A 164 -29.03 -0.16 10.72
CA GLY A 164 -28.24 0.55 9.75
C GLY A 164 -28.33 2.07 9.91
N VAL A 165 -27.20 2.71 10.15
CA VAL A 165 -27.10 4.16 10.31
C VAL A 165 -26.17 4.75 9.27
N LYS A 166 -26.64 5.79 8.56
CA LYS A 166 -25.78 6.57 7.66
C LYS A 166 -24.87 7.46 8.49
N LEU A 167 -23.58 7.12 8.51
CA LEU A 167 -22.55 7.90 9.20
C LEU A 167 -22.20 9.17 8.41
N SER A 168 -22.13 10.31 9.11
CA SER A 168 -21.65 11.56 8.57
C SER A 168 -20.14 11.68 8.77
N LYS A 169 -19.40 11.82 7.66
CA LYS A 169 -17.93 11.97 7.70
C LYS A 169 -17.50 13.18 8.55
N GLN A 170 -18.24 14.28 8.50
CA GLN A 170 -17.90 15.53 9.19
C GLN A 170 -18.41 15.63 10.63
N LYS A 171 -19.35 14.77 11.02
CA LYS A 171 -19.97 14.80 12.36
C LYS A 171 -19.58 13.59 13.20
N ASP A 172 -19.75 12.39 12.65
CA ASP A 172 -19.66 11.15 13.42
C ASP A 172 -18.22 10.59 13.46
N MET A 173 -17.36 10.98 12.50
CA MET A 173 -16.02 10.41 12.31
C MET A 173 -14.88 11.31 12.81
N LEU A 174 -15.16 12.21 13.75
CA LEU A 174 -14.16 13.09 14.35
C LEU A 174 -13.58 12.48 15.64
N PRO A 175 -12.30 12.07 15.65
CA PRO A 175 -11.70 11.41 16.79
C PRO A 175 -11.49 12.38 17.98
N LEU A 176 -11.75 11.89 19.18
CA LEU A 176 -11.36 12.55 20.41
C LEU A 176 -9.84 12.43 20.58
N LEU A 177 -9.16 13.56 20.81
CA LEU A 177 -7.72 13.62 21.10
C LEU A 177 -7.44 13.67 22.59
N GLY A 178 -8.27 14.37 23.36
CA GLY A 178 -8.09 14.51 24.79
C GLY A 178 -9.00 15.56 25.40
N GLN A 179 -8.70 15.90 26.66
CA GLN A 179 -9.36 16.96 27.41
C GLN A 179 -8.29 17.93 27.91
N ILE A 180 -8.49 19.22 27.69
CA ILE A 180 -7.57 20.23 28.21
C ILE A 180 -7.70 20.34 29.71
N THR A 181 -6.58 20.41 30.40
CA THR A 181 -6.51 20.58 31.88
C THR A 181 -6.30 22.02 32.30
N ASN A 182 -5.81 22.84 31.34
CA ASN A 182 -5.62 24.29 31.54
C ASN A 182 -5.74 25.03 30.20
N THR A 183 -5.91 26.37 30.28
CA THR A 183 -6.12 27.21 29.10
C THR A 183 -4.92 27.30 28.16
N LEU A 184 -3.70 26.99 28.62
CA LEU A 184 -2.47 27.02 27.79
C LEU A 184 -2.38 25.84 26.84
N GLU A 185 -3.13 24.76 27.09
CA GLU A 185 -3.17 23.59 26.19
C GLU A 185 -4.10 23.80 25.01
N ALA A 186 -5.04 24.72 25.07
CA ALA A 186 -6.01 24.95 24.00
C ALA A 186 -5.30 25.34 22.68
N GLY A 187 -5.60 24.59 21.60
CA GLY A 187 -5.00 24.78 20.28
C GLY A 187 -3.55 24.27 20.16
N ASN A 188 -3.03 23.54 21.15
CA ASN A 188 -1.66 23.04 21.14
C ASN A 188 -1.54 21.53 21.42
N LEU A 189 -2.61 20.80 21.66
CA LEU A 189 -2.52 19.38 22.02
C LEU A 189 -1.88 18.55 20.90
N LEU A 190 -2.32 18.72 19.66
CA LEU A 190 -1.77 18.00 18.52
C LEU A 190 -0.31 18.39 18.29
N ILE A 191 0.02 19.69 18.32
CA ILE A 191 1.38 20.14 18.09
C ILE A 191 2.33 19.64 19.19
N ASN A 192 1.87 19.55 20.44
CA ASN A 192 2.65 18.99 21.54
C ASN A 192 2.94 17.51 21.34
N VAL A 193 1.96 16.73 20.84
CA VAL A 193 2.17 15.32 20.48
C VAL A 193 3.19 15.19 19.34
N ILE A 194 3.09 16.04 18.32
CA ILE A 194 4.06 16.06 17.22
C ILE A 194 5.47 16.37 17.75
N LEU A 195 5.62 17.40 18.57
CA LEU A 195 6.90 17.77 19.15
C LEU A 195 7.48 16.67 20.05
N GLU A 196 6.64 15.99 20.84
CA GLU A 196 7.06 14.82 21.64
C GLU A 196 7.69 13.74 20.76
N GLU A 197 7.09 13.44 19.61
CA GLU A 197 7.62 12.42 18.70
C GLU A 197 8.88 12.89 17.99
N LEU A 198 8.91 14.11 17.44
CA LEU A 198 10.07 14.67 16.74
C LEU A 198 11.30 14.77 17.66
N ASN A 199 11.11 15.20 18.90
CA ASN A 199 12.20 15.39 19.87
C ASN A 199 12.81 14.07 20.38
N LYS A 200 12.26 12.91 20.01
CA LYS A 200 12.93 11.61 20.20
C LYS A 200 14.13 11.42 19.27
N GLU A 201 14.11 12.07 18.11
CA GLU A 201 15.19 11.96 17.10
C GLU A 201 16.14 13.16 17.19
N ARG A 202 15.61 14.36 17.17
CA ARG A 202 16.38 15.61 17.32
C ARG A 202 15.51 16.73 17.88
N HIS A 203 16.15 17.75 18.45
CA HIS A 203 15.43 18.90 18.95
C HIS A 203 14.80 19.70 17.79
N VAL A 204 13.46 19.91 17.88
CA VAL A 204 12.65 20.71 16.96
C VAL A 204 11.78 21.65 17.79
N SER A 205 11.73 22.93 17.43
CA SER A 205 10.85 23.91 18.05
C SER A 205 9.47 23.92 17.31
N LYS A 206 8.47 24.51 17.95
CA LYS A 206 7.15 24.66 17.33
C LYS A 206 7.21 25.51 16.06
N GLU A 207 8.04 26.53 16.06
CA GLU A 207 8.25 27.49 14.96
C GLU A 207 8.92 26.85 13.74
N ASP A 208 9.60 25.71 13.93
CA ASP A 208 10.23 24.95 12.84
C ASP A 208 9.26 24.03 12.12
N ILE A 209 8.11 23.71 12.71
CA ILE A 209 7.08 22.89 12.07
C ILE A 209 6.34 23.75 11.04
N LEU A 210 6.41 23.37 9.77
CA LEU A 210 5.81 24.10 8.67
C LEU A 210 4.45 23.53 8.27
N ASP A 211 4.34 22.18 8.18
CA ASP A 211 3.12 21.47 7.78
C ASP A 211 3.23 19.99 8.14
N PHE A 212 2.16 19.23 7.88
CA PHE A 212 2.15 17.78 8.09
C PHE A 212 1.17 17.05 7.16
N ASP A 213 1.47 15.77 6.89
CA ASP A 213 0.53 14.79 6.37
C ASP A 213 0.38 13.67 7.40
N LEU A 214 -0.65 13.76 8.24
CA LEU A 214 -0.91 12.82 9.34
C LEU A 214 -2.21 12.06 9.08
N TYR A 215 -2.18 10.76 9.43
CA TYR A 215 -3.30 9.85 9.24
C TYR A 215 -3.57 9.07 10.53
N LEU A 216 -4.82 8.66 10.71
CA LEU A 216 -5.21 7.73 11.77
C LEU A 216 -4.74 6.32 11.40
N ALA A 217 -4.38 5.55 12.42
CA ALA A 217 -4.10 4.13 12.28
C ALA A 217 -4.68 3.35 13.48
N ASP A 218 -4.98 2.07 13.27
CA ASP A 218 -5.32 1.16 14.37
C ASP A 218 -4.12 0.99 15.28
N ALA A 219 -4.29 1.23 16.57
CA ALA A 219 -3.24 1.02 17.57
C ALA A 219 -3.10 -0.44 18.01
N THR A 220 -3.99 -1.32 17.52
CA THR A 220 -3.97 -2.76 17.86
C THR A 220 -3.00 -3.48 16.92
N PRO A 221 -1.98 -4.19 17.42
CA PRO A 221 -1.03 -4.91 16.58
C PRO A 221 -1.67 -5.97 15.69
N ALA A 222 -1.03 -6.25 14.56
CA ALA A 222 -1.36 -7.38 13.71
C ALA A 222 -1.18 -8.70 14.47
N CYS A 223 -2.05 -9.67 14.22
CA CYS A 223 -1.96 -10.97 14.87
C CYS A 223 -2.46 -12.10 13.97
N THR A 224 -2.06 -13.31 14.30
CA THR A 224 -2.71 -14.52 13.80
C THR A 224 -3.82 -14.94 14.74
N TYR A 225 -4.84 -15.60 14.20
CA TYR A 225 -5.95 -16.17 14.98
C TYR A 225 -6.54 -17.39 14.28
N GLY A 226 -7.56 -18.00 14.88
CA GLY A 226 -8.14 -19.26 14.45
C GLY A 226 -7.63 -20.42 15.27
N VAL A 227 -8.25 -21.60 15.13
CA VAL A 227 -7.93 -22.80 15.93
C VAL A 227 -6.48 -23.23 15.72
N HIS A 228 -5.94 -22.99 14.52
CA HIS A 228 -4.57 -23.36 14.14
C HIS A 228 -3.71 -22.14 13.81
N ASN A 229 -4.12 -20.92 14.17
CA ASN A 229 -3.47 -19.67 13.78
C ASN A 229 -3.33 -19.50 12.25
N GLU A 230 -4.31 -20.00 11.50
CA GLU A 230 -4.32 -20.03 10.05
C GLU A 230 -4.77 -18.73 9.42
N MET A 231 -5.35 -17.82 10.20
CA MET A 231 -5.84 -16.52 9.74
C MET A 231 -4.98 -15.36 10.28
N ILE A 232 -4.93 -14.28 9.52
CA ILE A 232 -4.30 -13.01 9.90
C ILE A 232 -5.41 -12.01 10.18
N SER A 233 -5.28 -11.22 11.26
CA SER A 233 -6.08 -10.03 11.52
C SER A 233 -5.17 -8.81 11.59
N SER A 234 -5.32 -7.89 10.65
CA SER A 234 -4.59 -6.63 10.58
C SER A 234 -5.37 -5.63 9.73
N GLY A 235 -5.17 -4.35 9.95
CA GLY A 235 -5.48 -3.36 8.92
C GLY A 235 -4.44 -3.38 7.81
N ARG A 236 -4.76 -2.77 6.67
CA ARG A 236 -3.82 -2.55 5.56
C ARG A 236 -3.22 -3.82 4.94
N LEU A 237 -3.92 -4.98 5.06
CA LEU A 237 -3.58 -6.14 4.24
C LEU A 237 -3.67 -5.75 2.78
N ASP A 238 -4.69 -4.99 2.45
CA ASP A 238 -4.83 -4.21 1.23
C ASP A 238 -4.06 -2.88 1.38
N ASP A 239 -2.90 -2.67 0.70
CA ASP A 239 -2.24 -3.66 -0.18
C ASP A 239 -0.81 -3.97 0.32
N LEU A 240 -0.54 -3.65 1.61
CA LEU A 240 0.78 -3.86 2.20
C LEU A 240 1.19 -5.35 2.22
N SER A 241 0.23 -6.28 2.18
CA SER A 241 0.54 -7.71 2.07
C SER A 241 1.16 -8.06 0.71
N MET A 242 0.70 -7.41 -0.37
CA MET A 242 1.27 -7.59 -1.71
C MET A 242 2.58 -6.83 -1.86
N CYS A 243 2.67 -5.60 -1.32
CA CYS A 243 3.93 -4.85 -1.25
C CYS A 243 5.04 -5.69 -0.62
N PHE A 244 4.75 -6.31 0.53
CA PHE A 244 5.74 -7.09 1.26
C PHE A 244 6.04 -8.42 0.58
N ALA A 245 5.04 -9.07 -0.04
CA ALA A 245 5.27 -10.28 -0.84
C ALA A 245 6.16 -10.00 -2.05
N GLY A 246 5.95 -8.89 -2.74
CA GLY A 246 6.80 -8.45 -3.84
C GLY A 246 8.23 -8.15 -3.41
N LEU A 247 8.39 -7.49 -2.26
CA LEU A 247 9.70 -7.21 -1.66
C LEU A 247 10.43 -8.50 -1.28
N GLU A 248 9.79 -9.40 -0.51
CA GLU A 248 10.41 -10.68 -0.12
C GLU A 248 10.82 -11.51 -1.36
N ALA A 249 9.99 -11.50 -2.40
CA ALA A 249 10.29 -12.20 -3.65
C ALA A 249 11.49 -11.58 -4.39
N LEU A 250 11.57 -10.24 -4.50
CA LEU A 250 12.70 -9.55 -5.13
C LEU A 250 14.01 -9.82 -4.38
N LEU A 251 13.96 -9.83 -3.04
CA LEU A 251 15.15 -10.10 -2.21
C LEU A 251 15.59 -11.56 -2.30
N ALA A 252 14.66 -12.50 -2.40
CA ALA A 252 14.92 -13.94 -2.52
C ALA A 252 15.29 -14.38 -3.95
N ALA A 253 14.94 -13.60 -4.96
CA ALA A 253 15.18 -13.92 -6.35
C ALA A 253 16.67 -13.99 -6.68
N LYS A 254 17.02 -14.87 -7.62
CA LYS A 254 18.37 -14.98 -8.19
C LYS A 254 18.59 -13.94 -9.28
N ASP A 255 19.85 -13.73 -9.64
CA ASP A 255 20.18 -12.95 -10.84
C ASP A 255 19.58 -13.64 -12.07
N SER A 256 18.77 -12.89 -12.81
CA SER A 256 18.07 -13.33 -14.01
C SER A 256 18.66 -12.73 -15.27
N ASP A 257 18.30 -13.26 -16.42
CA ASP A 257 18.58 -12.62 -17.71
C ASP A 257 17.70 -11.39 -17.93
N THR A 258 16.51 -11.34 -17.30
CA THR A 258 15.53 -10.27 -17.39
C THR A 258 15.72 -9.26 -16.25
N THR A 259 15.53 -7.98 -16.50
CA THR A 259 15.55 -6.94 -15.46
C THR A 259 14.31 -7.08 -14.56
N GLN A 260 14.54 -7.29 -13.26
CA GLN A 260 13.52 -7.46 -12.24
C GLN A 260 13.12 -6.09 -11.67
N VAL A 261 11.82 -5.83 -11.57
CA VAL A 261 11.27 -4.54 -11.11
C VAL A 261 10.22 -4.76 -10.04
N LEU A 262 10.36 -4.07 -8.90
CA LEU A 262 9.31 -3.90 -7.93
C LEU A 262 8.87 -2.43 -7.95
N ALA A 263 7.61 -2.18 -8.28
CA ALA A 263 7.04 -0.83 -8.35
C ALA A 263 5.88 -0.71 -7.35
N ILE A 264 6.07 0.08 -6.30
CA ILE A 264 5.06 0.32 -5.28
C ILE A 264 4.60 1.77 -5.40
N PHE A 265 3.34 1.95 -5.72
CA PHE A 265 2.70 3.23 -5.96
C PHE A 265 1.99 3.75 -4.72
N ASP A 266 1.56 5.00 -4.76
CA ASP A 266 0.72 5.63 -3.75
C ASP A 266 -0.60 6.10 -4.38
N ASN A 267 -1.59 6.40 -3.55
CA ASN A 267 -2.89 6.96 -3.95
C ASN A 267 -3.73 6.07 -4.88
N GLU A 268 -3.56 4.75 -4.85
CA GLU A 268 -4.46 3.83 -5.54
C GLU A 268 -5.90 4.04 -5.06
N GLU A 269 -6.10 4.11 -3.76
CA GLU A 269 -7.38 4.26 -3.06
C GLU A 269 -8.14 5.56 -3.38
N THR A 270 -7.47 6.48 -4.06
CA THR A 270 -8.04 7.76 -4.48
C THR A 270 -7.93 8.01 -5.98
N GLY A 271 -7.64 6.95 -6.77
CA GLY A 271 -7.70 6.96 -8.23
C GLY A 271 -6.36 7.15 -8.94
N SER A 272 -5.22 7.02 -8.26
CA SER A 272 -3.86 6.99 -8.85
C SER A 272 -3.40 8.24 -9.60
N GLN A 273 -4.17 9.32 -9.64
CA GLN A 273 -3.90 10.52 -10.46
C GLN A 273 -3.00 11.54 -9.72
N THR A 274 -1.85 11.10 -9.26
CA THR A 274 -0.86 11.95 -8.58
C THR A 274 0.53 11.70 -9.16
N LYS A 275 1.52 12.54 -8.80
CA LYS A 275 2.92 12.36 -9.26
C LYS A 275 3.58 11.06 -8.78
N GLN A 276 3.04 10.43 -7.75
CA GLN A 276 3.50 9.17 -7.14
C GLN A 276 2.54 7.99 -7.37
N GLY A 277 1.39 8.21 -8.00
CA GLY A 277 0.40 7.19 -8.32
C GLY A 277 0.68 6.47 -9.63
N ALA A 278 -0.07 5.40 -9.91
CA ALA A 278 0.12 4.56 -11.10
C ALA A 278 -0.18 5.29 -12.43
N ALA A 279 -0.99 6.36 -12.42
CA ALA A 279 -1.22 7.20 -13.59
C ALA A 279 -0.06 8.15 -13.91
N SER A 280 0.94 8.28 -13.02
CA SER A 280 2.12 9.08 -13.27
C SER A 280 3.01 8.45 -14.36
N PRO A 281 3.57 9.24 -15.27
CA PRO A 281 4.54 8.74 -16.25
C PRO A 281 5.90 8.38 -15.63
N PHE A 282 6.07 8.51 -14.31
CA PHE A 282 7.37 8.38 -13.65
C PHE A 282 7.98 6.98 -13.84
N LEU A 283 7.21 5.91 -13.68
CA LEU A 283 7.71 4.55 -13.94
C LEU A 283 8.18 4.41 -15.40
N ALA A 284 7.36 4.85 -16.38
CA ALA A 284 7.72 4.81 -17.79
C ALA A 284 9.04 5.56 -18.06
N PHE A 285 9.24 6.74 -17.42
CA PHE A 285 10.49 7.48 -17.52
C PHE A 285 11.68 6.71 -16.97
N MET A 286 11.53 6.04 -15.82
CA MET A 286 12.61 5.26 -15.24
C MET A 286 12.95 4.04 -16.08
N LEU A 287 11.97 3.29 -16.58
CA LEU A 287 12.19 2.15 -17.48
C LEU A 287 12.89 2.59 -18.77
N LYS A 288 12.47 3.71 -19.35
CA LYS A 288 13.11 4.28 -20.55
C LYS A 288 14.56 4.70 -20.28
N ARG A 289 14.82 5.35 -19.15
CA ARG A 289 16.19 5.74 -18.76
C ARG A 289 17.11 4.53 -18.58
N ILE A 290 16.61 3.44 -17.94
CA ILE A 290 17.36 2.20 -17.77
C ILE A 290 17.68 1.58 -19.15
N ALA A 291 16.70 1.53 -20.07
CA ALA A 291 16.91 1.01 -21.42
C ALA A 291 17.95 1.84 -22.21
N LEU A 292 17.86 3.16 -22.12
CA LEU A 292 18.81 4.07 -22.76
C LEU A 292 20.22 3.95 -22.17
N ALA A 293 20.34 3.75 -20.85
CA ALA A 293 21.64 3.57 -20.21
C ALA A 293 22.36 2.28 -20.64
N GLN A 294 21.62 1.25 -21.08
CA GLN A 294 22.19 0.00 -21.56
C GLN A 294 22.47 -0.02 -23.08
N SER A 295 21.67 0.69 -23.89
CA SER A 295 21.63 0.50 -25.35
C SER A 295 21.85 1.78 -26.17
N ASN A 296 21.73 2.96 -25.55
CA ASN A 296 21.78 4.26 -26.21
C ASN A 296 20.74 4.50 -27.32
N THR A 297 19.68 3.68 -27.39
CA THR A 297 18.61 3.84 -28.40
C THR A 297 17.23 3.77 -27.76
N GLU A 298 16.32 4.60 -28.24
CA GLU A 298 14.91 4.54 -27.80
C GLU A 298 14.21 3.25 -28.26
N GLU A 299 14.64 2.69 -29.39
CA GLU A 299 14.11 1.44 -29.94
C GLU A 299 14.24 0.29 -28.93
N ALA A 300 15.35 0.23 -28.17
CA ALA A 300 15.53 -0.78 -27.15
C ALA A 300 14.48 -0.70 -26.02
N TYR A 301 14.02 0.51 -25.68
CA TYR A 301 12.92 0.66 -24.72
C TYR A 301 11.61 0.09 -25.26
N TYR A 302 11.24 0.40 -26.50
CA TYR A 302 10.01 -0.13 -27.11
C TYR A 302 10.04 -1.64 -27.23
N GLN A 303 11.18 -2.22 -27.65
CA GLN A 303 11.37 -3.67 -27.67
C GLN A 303 11.27 -4.30 -26.29
N ALA A 304 11.85 -3.64 -25.26
CA ALA A 304 11.78 -4.11 -23.89
C ALA A 304 10.35 -4.12 -23.33
N VAL A 305 9.56 -3.09 -23.65
CA VAL A 305 8.15 -3.00 -23.25
C VAL A 305 7.33 -4.13 -23.85
N GLU A 306 7.52 -4.45 -25.15
CA GLU A 306 6.83 -5.56 -25.82
C GLU A 306 7.15 -6.94 -25.22
N ARG A 307 8.35 -7.09 -24.64
CA ARG A 307 8.80 -8.32 -23.96
C ARG A 307 8.50 -8.35 -22.48
N ALA A 308 8.08 -7.23 -21.91
CA ALA A 308 7.80 -7.14 -20.50
C ALA A 308 6.55 -7.92 -20.09
N PHE A 309 6.53 -8.33 -18.83
CA PHE A 309 5.35 -8.88 -18.19
C PHE A 309 5.15 -8.24 -16.81
N MET A 310 3.93 -7.83 -16.53
CA MET A 310 3.53 -7.17 -15.27
C MET A 310 2.59 -8.08 -14.47
N ILE A 311 2.88 -8.25 -13.21
CA ILE A 311 1.93 -8.72 -12.19
C ILE A 311 1.47 -7.48 -11.44
N SER A 312 0.22 -7.07 -11.64
CA SER A 312 -0.46 -6.07 -10.83
C SER A 312 -1.04 -6.81 -9.63
N ALA A 313 -0.35 -6.65 -8.51
CA ALA A 313 -0.63 -7.36 -7.28
C ALA A 313 -1.44 -6.43 -6.35
N ASP A 314 -2.69 -6.75 -6.13
CA ASP A 314 -3.65 -6.02 -5.33
C ASP A 314 -4.71 -7.01 -4.81
N ASN A 315 -5.02 -6.97 -3.52
CA ASN A 315 -5.82 -8.01 -2.88
C ASN A 315 -7.19 -8.24 -3.55
N ALA A 316 -7.71 -9.44 -3.42
CA ALA A 316 -9.00 -9.88 -3.96
C ALA A 316 -10.01 -10.12 -2.84
N HIS A 317 -11.31 -10.08 -3.16
CA HIS A 317 -12.36 -10.37 -2.19
C HIS A 317 -12.50 -11.87 -1.98
N ALA A 318 -12.27 -12.35 -0.74
CA ALA A 318 -12.55 -13.72 -0.35
C ALA A 318 -14.07 -13.96 -0.25
N TRP A 319 -14.51 -15.15 -0.63
CA TRP A 319 -15.89 -15.59 -0.44
C TRP A 319 -16.29 -15.48 1.04
N HIS A 320 -17.39 -14.74 1.29
CA HIS A 320 -17.84 -14.47 2.64
C HIS A 320 -18.91 -15.48 3.05
N PRO A 321 -18.69 -16.28 4.11
CA PRO A 321 -19.59 -17.39 4.45
C PRO A 321 -21.01 -16.97 4.83
N ASN A 322 -21.20 -15.73 5.31
CA ASN A 322 -22.51 -15.20 5.70
C ASN A 322 -23.25 -14.48 4.56
N TYR A 323 -22.60 -14.23 3.42
CA TYR A 323 -23.17 -13.49 2.28
C TYR A 323 -22.82 -14.14 0.95
N PRO A 324 -23.06 -15.46 0.78
CA PRO A 324 -22.66 -16.19 -0.42
C PRO A 324 -23.31 -15.63 -1.70
N GLU A 325 -24.51 -15.06 -1.58
CA GLU A 325 -25.27 -14.47 -2.69
C GLU A 325 -24.67 -13.19 -3.28
N LYS A 326 -23.62 -12.64 -2.64
CA LYS A 326 -22.90 -11.44 -3.14
C LYS A 326 -21.78 -11.79 -4.11
N TYR A 327 -21.47 -13.06 -4.26
CA TYR A 327 -20.35 -13.54 -5.04
C TYR A 327 -20.79 -14.27 -6.30
N ASP A 328 -19.90 -14.29 -7.32
CA ASP A 328 -20.11 -15.14 -8.49
C ASP A 328 -20.19 -16.62 -8.05
N PRO A 329 -21.16 -17.40 -8.54
CA PRO A 329 -21.39 -18.77 -8.07
C PRO A 329 -20.25 -19.74 -8.35
N THR A 330 -19.35 -19.43 -9.30
CA THR A 330 -18.29 -20.35 -9.77
C THR A 330 -16.88 -19.77 -9.72
N ASN A 331 -16.74 -18.44 -9.59
CA ASN A 331 -15.46 -17.74 -9.62
C ASN A 331 -15.25 -16.89 -8.36
N HIS A 332 -15.32 -17.51 -7.20
CA HIS A 332 -15.14 -16.86 -5.89
C HIS A 332 -13.95 -17.49 -5.15
N PRO A 333 -12.87 -16.74 -4.90
CA PRO A 333 -11.72 -17.27 -4.20
C PRO A 333 -12.01 -17.43 -2.70
N VAL A 334 -11.33 -18.41 -2.09
CA VAL A 334 -11.42 -18.69 -0.65
C VAL A 334 -10.08 -18.40 0.02
N LEU A 335 -10.10 -18.13 1.33
CA LEU A 335 -8.90 -18.01 2.14
C LEU A 335 -8.08 -19.31 2.10
N GLY A 336 -6.77 -19.19 1.94
CA GLY A 336 -5.85 -20.33 1.90
C GLY A 336 -5.82 -21.09 0.57
N GLY A 337 -6.54 -20.61 -0.45
CA GLY A 337 -6.60 -21.20 -1.77
C GLY A 337 -5.52 -20.71 -2.74
N GLY A 338 -4.62 -19.83 -2.30
CA GLY A 338 -3.56 -19.22 -3.10
C GLY A 338 -4.01 -17.98 -3.87
N PRO A 339 -3.09 -17.38 -4.64
CA PRO A 339 -3.37 -16.16 -5.40
C PRO A 339 -4.55 -16.31 -6.34
N ALA A 340 -5.39 -15.28 -6.41
CA ALA A 340 -6.58 -15.22 -7.26
C ALA A 340 -6.35 -14.28 -8.45
N ILE A 341 -6.46 -14.80 -9.67
CA ILE A 341 -6.41 -14.00 -10.91
C ILE A 341 -7.74 -13.28 -11.06
N LYS A 342 -7.73 -11.97 -11.24
CA LYS A 342 -8.90 -11.11 -11.36
C LYS A 342 -9.29 -10.93 -12.83
N PHE A 343 -10.58 -11.09 -13.16
CA PHE A 343 -11.13 -10.85 -14.50
C PHE A 343 -12.30 -9.88 -14.43
N ASN A 344 -12.41 -9.03 -15.45
CA ASN A 344 -13.54 -8.10 -15.58
C ASN A 344 -13.82 -7.81 -17.05
N ALA A 345 -15.07 -8.07 -17.49
CA ALA A 345 -15.51 -7.83 -18.87
C ALA A 345 -15.46 -6.34 -19.28
N ALA A 346 -15.56 -5.42 -18.32
CA ALA A 346 -15.43 -3.97 -18.54
C ALA A 346 -13.97 -3.48 -18.54
N GLN A 347 -13.00 -4.41 -18.58
CA GLN A 347 -11.56 -4.12 -18.62
C GLN A 347 -11.05 -3.24 -17.45
N LYS A 348 -11.64 -3.43 -16.26
CA LYS A 348 -11.16 -2.79 -15.03
C LYS A 348 -9.90 -3.46 -14.47
N TYR A 349 -9.53 -4.60 -15.02
CA TYR A 349 -8.31 -5.36 -14.76
C TYR A 349 -7.56 -5.57 -16.08
N ALA A 350 -6.24 -5.62 -16.03
CA ALA A 350 -5.38 -5.86 -17.19
C ALA A 350 -5.37 -7.32 -17.65
N SER A 351 -5.98 -8.24 -16.88
CA SER A 351 -5.97 -9.67 -17.16
C SER A 351 -6.75 -10.02 -18.42
N ASP A 352 -6.12 -10.85 -19.24
CA ASP A 352 -6.74 -11.56 -20.35
C ASP A 352 -6.44 -13.07 -20.27
N ALA A 353 -6.90 -13.85 -21.26
CA ALA A 353 -6.69 -15.30 -21.26
C ALA A 353 -5.20 -15.68 -21.37
N VAL A 354 -4.39 -14.88 -22.06
CA VAL A 354 -2.95 -15.14 -22.25
C VAL A 354 -2.19 -14.85 -20.96
N SER A 355 -2.37 -13.68 -20.39
CA SER A 355 -1.69 -13.27 -19.16
C SER A 355 -2.10 -14.13 -17.96
N ALA A 356 -3.37 -14.53 -17.89
CA ALA A 356 -3.88 -15.47 -16.89
C ALA A 356 -3.24 -16.86 -17.03
N ALA A 357 -3.10 -17.37 -18.25
CA ALA A 357 -2.43 -18.65 -18.50
C ALA A 357 -0.94 -18.61 -18.09
N ILE A 358 -0.26 -17.51 -18.37
CA ILE A 358 1.14 -17.28 -17.95
C ILE A 358 1.24 -17.33 -16.43
N PHE A 359 0.41 -16.57 -15.70
CA PHE A 359 0.48 -16.54 -14.24
C PHE A 359 0.08 -17.88 -13.60
N ALA A 360 -0.93 -18.56 -14.13
CA ALA A 360 -1.28 -19.92 -13.68
C ALA A 360 -0.11 -20.90 -13.90
N GLY A 361 0.62 -20.79 -15.02
CA GLY A 361 1.84 -21.56 -15.29
C GLY A 361 2.97 -21.25 -14.30
N ILE A 362 3.13 -19.98 -13.89
CA ILE A 362 4.07 -19.57 -12.84
C ILE A 362 3.70 -20.22 -11.50
N CYS A 363 2.42 -20.16 -11.10
CA CYS A 363 1.94 -20.81 -9.89
C CYS A 363 2.18 -22.33 -9.92
N GLN A 364 1.89 -22.98 -11.02
CA GLN A 364 2.14 -24.42 -11.22
C GLN A 364 3.62 -24.74 -11.04
N LYS A 365 4.51 -23.95 -11.65
CA LYS A 365 5.96 -24.13 -11.55
C LYS A 365 6.48 -23.88 -10.14
N ALA A 366 5.89 -22.92 -9.41
CA ALA A 366 6.18 -22.67 -8.01
C ALA A 366 5.57 -23.70 -7.04
N GLY A 367 4.73 -24.62 -7.53
CA GLY A 367 4.04 -25.61 -6.70
C GLY A 367 3.01 -25.00 -5.75
N VAL A 368 2.35 -23.91 -6.18
CA VAL A 368 1.30 -23.22 -5.39
C VAL A 368 -0.05 -23.30 -6.09
N PRO A 369 -1.16 -23.37 -5.32
CA PRO A 369 -2.50 -23.30 -5.91
C PRO A 369 -2.78 -21.91 -6.50
N CYS A 370 -3.73 -21.83 -7.43
CA CYS A 370 -4.16 -20.60 -8.07
C CYS A 370 -5.66 -20.60 -8.26
N GLN A 371 -6.30 -19.47 -7.97
CA GLN A 371 -7.75 -19.29 -8.05
C GLN A 371 -8.11 -18.27 -9.13
N LYS A 372 -9.42 -18.14 -9.42
CA LYS A 372 -9.97 -17.11 -10.30
C LYS A 372 -11.01 -16.31 -9.55
N PHE A 373 -11.06 -15.01 -9.83
CA PHE A 373 -12.03 -14.08 -9.29
C PHE A 373 -12.76 -13.34 -10.41
N VAL A 374 -14.07 -13.33 -10.33
CA VAL A 374 -14.96 -12.47 -11.12
C VAL A 374 -15.99 -11.89 -10.17
N ASN A 375 -16.35 -10.62 -10.32
CA ASN A 375 -17.44 -10.04 -9.53
C ASN A 375 -18.79 -10.71 -9.88
N HIS A 376 -19.69 -10.80 -8.89
CA HIS A 376 -21.11 -11.05 -9.19
C HIS A 376 -21.60 -10.04 -10.22
N SER A 377 -22.35 -10.48 -11.23
CA SER A 377 -22.72 -9.65 -12.39
C SER A 377 -23.48 -8.37 -12.03
N ASP A 378 -24.24 -8.38 -10.94
CA ASP A 378 -24.99 -7.21 -10.44
C ASP A 378 -24.19 -6.33 -9.47
N VAL A 379 -22.91 -6.69 -9.18
CA VAL A 379 -22.03 -5.94 -8.29
C VAL A 379 -21.00 -5.18 -9.14
N ALA A 380 -21.03 -3.86 -9.05
CA ALA A 380 -19.98 -3.03 -9.66
C ALA A 380 -18.68 -3.23 -8.90
N GLY A 381 -17.72 -3.90 -9.53
CA GLY A 381 -16.37 -4.07 -8.99
C GLY A 381 -15.56 -2.78 -8.98
N GLY A 382 -14.53 -2.73 -8.13
CA GLY A 382 -13.47 -1.71 -8.17
C GLY A 382 -12.60 -1.84 -9.43
N SER A 383 -11.61 -0.98 -9.54
CA SER A 383 -10.50 -1.01 -10.49
C SER A 383 -9.22 -1.22 -9.70
N THR A 384 -8.14 -1.53 -10.39
CA THR A 384 -6.80 -1.68 -9.80
C THR A 384 -5.81 -0.81 -10.55
N LEU A 385 -4.56 -0.77 -10.07
CA LEU A 385 -3.49 -0.05 -10.75
C LEU A 385 -3.10 -0.68 -12.11
N GLY A 386 -3.43 -1.97 -12.36
CA GLY A 386 -3.00 -2.70 -13.55
C GLY A 386 -3.53 -2.14 -14.86
N ASN A 387 -4.82 -1.84 -14.95
CA ASN A 387 -5.40 -1.25 -16.16
C ASN A 387 -4.91 0.20 -16.39
N ILE A 388 -4.62 0.95 -15.31
CA ILE A 388 -4.07 2.30 -15.39
C ILE A 388 -2.66 2.24 -15.96
N LEU A 389 -1.81 1.34 -15.44
CA LEU A 389 -0.45 1.13 -15.95
C LEU A 389 -0.45 0.65 -17.39
N ALA A 390 -1.28 -0.33 -17.74
CA ALA A 390 -1.38 -0.86 -19.10
C ALA A 390 -1.86 0.18 -20.11
N SER A 391 -2.58 1.21 -19.69
CA SER A 391 -2.98 2.33 -20.56
C SER A 391 -1.86 3.35 -20.80
N SER A 392 -0.90 3.46 -19.88
CA SER A 392 0.23 4.40 -19.97
C SER A 392 1.50 3.74 -20.53
N ILE A 393 1.70 2.46 -20.24
CA ILE A 393 2.80 1.63 -20.77
C ILE A 393 2.15 0.36 -21.32
N PRO A 394 2.15 0.13 -22.65
CA PRO A 394 1.40 -0.97 -23.28
C PRO A 394 2.03 -2.33 -22.96
N LEU A 395 1.97 -2.75 -21.72
CA LEU A 395 2.53 -3.99 -21.19
C LEU A 395 1.53 -5.16 -21.26
N LYS A 396 2.04 -6.37 -21.42
CA LYS A 396 1.28 -7.57 -21.06
C LYS A 396 1.22 -7.67 -19.53
N GLY A 397 0.03 -7.90 -18.97
CA GLY A 397 -0.11 -7.93 -17.52
C GLY A 397 -1.28 -8.77 -17.03
N VAL A 398 -1.17 -9.19 -15.79
CA VAL A 398 -2.21 -9.89 -15.04
C VAL A 398 -2.50 -9.16 -13.75
N ASP A 399 -3.77 -8.95 -13.44
CA ASP A 399 -4.20 -8.52 -12.12
C ASP A 399 -4.51 -9.73 -11.25
N MET A 400 -3.89 -9.77 -10.09
CA MET A 400 -4.07 -10.85 -9.14
C MET A 400 -3.93 -10.34 -7.70
N GLY A 401 -4.39 -11.11 -6.74
CA GLY A 401 -4.16 -10.81 -5.33
C GLY A 401 -4.54 -11.95 -4.40
N ASN A 402 -4.10 -11.85 -3.15
CA ASN A 402 -4.55 -12.75 -2.11
C ASN A 402 -5.99 -12.43 -1.72
N ALA A 403 -6.78 -13.46 -1.49
CA ALA A 403 -8.15 -13.29 -1.04
C ALA A 403 -8.20 -12.82 0.42
N ILE A 404 -8.93 -11.74 0.70
CA ILE A 404 -9.13 -11.21 2.04
C ILE A 404 -10.61 -10.95 2.31
N LEU A 405 -11.02 -11.02 3.57
CA LEU A 405 -12.34 -10.61 4.05
C LEU A 405 -12.28 -9.22 4.65
N ALA A 406 -13.41 -8.52 4.60
CA ALA A 406 -13.56 -7.17 5.15
C ALA A 406 -12.53 -6.16 4.61
N MET A 407 -12.18 -6.27 3.31
CA MET A 407 -11.35 -5.27 2.63
C MET A 407 -11.84 -3.85 2.93
N HIS A 408 -10.92 -2.91 3.19
CA HIS A 408 -11.19 -1.53 3.63
C HIS A 408 -11.78 -1.38 5.05
N SER A 409 -11.89 -2.45 5.81
CA SER A 409 -12.12 -2.35 7.25
C SER A 409 -10.88 -1.80 7.96
N CYS A 410 -11.06 -1.17 9.11
CA CYS A 410 -9.95 -0.85 10.00
C CYS A 410 -9.12 -2.09 10.38
N ARG A 411 -9.76 -3.28 10.32
CA ARG A 411 -9.13 -4.60 10.45
C ARG A 411 -9.70 -5.57 9.45
N GLU A 412 -8.84 -6.12 8.64
CA GLU A 412 -9.13 -7.08 7.58
C GLU A 412 -8.69 -8.49 8.01
N THR A 413 -9.13 -9.49 7.28
CA THR A 413 -8.77 -10.89 7.53
C THR A 413 -8.19 -11.52 6.29
N GLY A 414 -6.98 -12.07 6.42
CA GLY A 414 -6.29 -12.84 5.38
C GLY A 414 -5.93 -14.25 5.86
N SER A 415 -5.25 -15.01 5.01
CA SER A 415 -4.70 -16.33 5.33
C SER A 415 -3.18 -16.30 5.42
N THR A 416 -2.63 -16.97 6.42
CA THR A 416 -1.18 -17.15 6.57
C THR A 416 -0.55 -17.88 5.40
N LYS A 417 -1.28 -18.85 4.80
CA LYS A 417 -0.82 -19.64 3.65
C LYS A 417 -0.75 -18.82 2.37
N ASP A 418 -1.72 -17.92 2.16
CA ASP A 418 -1.79 -17.15 0.90
C ASP A 418 -0.61 -16.21 0.74
N HIS A 419 -0.13 -15.60 1.82
CA HIS A 419 1.10 -14.80 1.77
C HIS A 419 2.31 -15.65 1.35
N GLU A 420 2.46 -16.83 1.94
CA GLU A 420 3.55 -17.74 1.60
C GLU A 420 3.48 -18.23 0.14
N TYR A 421 2.29 -18.53 -0.36
CA TYR A 421 2.07 -18.92 -1.75
C TYR A 421 2.41 -17.78 -2.71
N CYS A 422 2.01 -16.55 -2.36
CA CYS A 422 2.27 -15.39 -3.16
C CYS A 422 3.77 -15.11 -3.29
N VAL A 423 4.52 -15.15 -2.17
CA VAL A 423 5.99 -14.99 -2.18
C VAL A 423 6.66 -16.06 -3.06
N LYS A 424 6.21 -17.33 -2.99
CA LYS A 424 6.75 -18.41 -3.85
C LYS A 424 6.48 -18.15 -5.34
N ALA A 425 5.24 -17.78 -5.70
CA ALA A 425 4.89 -17.50 -7.08
C ALA A 425 5.67 -16.30 -7.63
N PHE A 426 5.80 -15.23 -6.86
CA PHE A 426 6.53 -14.02 -7.24
C PHE A 426 8.04 -14.26 -7.36
N THR A 427 8.61 -15.08 -6.46
CA THR A 427 10.03 -15.48 -6.56
C THR A 427 10.28 -16.30 -7.81
N GLU A 428 9.38 -17.25 -8.15
CA GLU A 428 9.48 -18.03 -9.38
C GLU A 428 9.38 -17.14 -10.61
N PHE A 429 8.46 -16.16 -10.62
CA PHE A 429 8.34 -15.19 -11.70
C PHE A 429 9.63 -14.40 -11.93
N TYR A 430 10.26 -13.90 -10.89
CA TYR A 430 11.53 -13.19 -11.03
C TYR A 430 12.68 -14.08 -11.49
N ASN A 431 12.62 -15.38 -11.24
CA ASN A 431 13.66 -16.33 -11.62
C ASN A 431 13.51 -16.86 -13.08
N LEU A 432 12.41 -16.51 -13.76
CA LEU A 432 12.22 -16.83 -15.18
C LEU A 432 13.10 -15.92 -16.06
#